data_cc8c8e23412e98b9e47e12354c2636fd
#
_entry.id   cc8c8e23412e98b9e47e12354c2636fd
#
_cell.length_a   1.000
_cell.length_b   1.000
_cell.length_c   1.000
_cell.angle_alpha   90.00
_cell.angle_beta   90.00
_cell.angle_gamma   90.00
#
_symmetry.space_group_name_H-M   'P 1'
#
loop_
_entity.id
_entity.type
_entity.pdbx_description
1 polymer ?
#
loop_
_entity_poly.entity_id
_entity_poly.type
_entity_poly.pdbx_seq_one_letter_code
_entity_poly.pdbx_strand_id
1 'polypeptide(L)'
;MRGLYVVTDASITDPELLYRQVDEAVAGGSRLVQFRHKTTDSGLYLALAEAVLEACRRNFTPCLINDQVSIAKVLAADGVHLGQGDGSLLDARQSLGPHAVLGRTCHGSQEFMEQAVADGASYCAFGRLFDSDTKPQASGLSLHQLKDLVSQCAIPTVAIGGITLDNGRQILDTGVAMLAVSGAVFRAKEIGEAARRLSELF
;
A
#
# COMPACT_ATOMS: atom_id res chain seq x y z
N MET A 1 -9.73 7.75 -4.65
CA MET A 1 -9.07 6.42 -4.58
C MET A 1 -10.05 5.41 -4.03
N ARG A 2 -10.25 4.26 -4.69
CA ARG A 2 -11.07 3.13 -4.20
C ARG A 2 -10.62 1.85 -4.91
N GLY A 3 -10.57 0.72 -4.21
CA GLY A 3 -10.25 -0.59 -4.80
C GLY A 3 -9.11 -1.32 -4.11
N LEU A 4 -8.61 -2.36 -4.77
CA LEU A 4 -7.50 -3.17 -4.27
C LEU A 4 -6.18 -2.41 -4.36
N TYR A 5 -5.41 -2.46 -3.28
CA TYR A 5 -4.07 -1.93 -3.16
C TYR A 5 -3.10 -3.07 -2.84
N VAL A 6 -2.14 -3.34 -3.70
CA VAL A 6 -1.17 -4.41 -3.46
C VAL A 6 0.18 -3.86 -3.00
N VAL A 7 0.76 -4.52 -2.00
CA VAL A 7 2.11 -4.22 -1.48
C VAL A 7 3.00 -5.41 -1.81
N THR A 8 4.11 -5.19 -2.51
CA THR A 8 5.00 -6.27 -2.97
C THR A 8 5.51 -7.14 -1.81
N ASP A 9 5.73 -8.43 -2.06
CA ASP A 9 6.34 -9.32 -1.08
C ASP A 9 7.86 -9.13 -1.09
N ALA A 10 8.41 -8.71 0.06
CA ALA A 10 9.84 -8.44 0.22
C ALA A 10 10.75 -9.68 0.17
N SER A 11 10.19 -10.87 0.03
CA SER A 11 10.96 -12.10 -0.17
C SER A 11 11.40 -12.33 -1.62
N ILE A 12 10.82 -11.61 -2.58
CA ILE A 12 11.11 -11.77 -4.00
C ILE A 12 12.32 -10.92 -4.36
N THR A 13 13.39 -11.56 -4.79
CA THR A 13 14.68 -10.94 -5.12
C THR A 13 15.04 -10.99 -6.61
N ASP A 14 14.18 -11.60 -7.44
CA ASP A 14 14.31 -11.65 -8.89
C ASP A 14 13.45 -10.56 -9.53
N PRO A 15 14.03 -9.55 -10.20
CA PRO A 15 13.29 -8.47 -10.84
C PRO A 15 12.31 -8.94 -11.92
N GLU A 16 12.68 -9.94 -12.72
CA GLU A 16 11.81 -10.46 -13.78
C GLU A 16 10.59 -11.20 -13.21
N LEU A 17 10.79 -11.98 -12.15
CA LEU A 17 9.71 -12.63 -11.44
C LEU A 17 8.78 -11.59 -10.80
N LEU A 18 9.34 -10.57 -10.14
CA LEU A 18 8.56 -9.51 -9.51
C LEU A 18 7.76 -8.69 -10.53
N TYR A 19 8.37 -8.37 -11.68
CA TYR A 19 7.67 -7.74 -12.81
C TYR A 19 6.42 -8.54 -13.20
N ARG A 20 6.58 -9.84 -13.49
CA ARG A 20 5.47 -10.71 -13.92
C ARG A 20 4.36 -10.78 -12.87
N GLN A 21 4.73 -10.93 -11.61
CA GLN A 21 3.76 -11.01 -10.52
C GLN A 21 2.97 -9.71 -10.32
N VAL A 22 3.62 -8.57 -10.48
CA VAL A 22 2.94 -7.27 -10.41
C VAL A 22 2.06 -7.05 -11.63
N ASP A 23 2.52 -7.40 -12.82
CA ASP A 23 1.72 -7.31 -14.06
C ASP A 23 0.43 -8.15 -13.94
N GLU A 24 0.51 -9.39 -13.44
CA GLU A 24 -0.65 -10.23 -13.15
C GLU A 24 -1.59 -9.63 -12.10
N ALA A 25 -1.04 -9.09 -10.99
CA ALA A 25 -1.84 -8.48 -9.94
C ALA A 25 -2.59 -7.24 -10.43
N VAL A 26 -1.96 -6.44 -11.29
CA VAL A 26 -2.58 -5.24 -11.88
C VAL A 26 -3.62 -5.64 -12.92
N ALA A 27 -3.33 -6.60 -13.79
CA ALA A 27 -4.30 -7.16 -14.73
C ALA A 27 -5.52 -7.76 -14.02
N GLY A 28 -5.33 -8.31 -12.81
CA GLY A 28 -6.39 -8.77 -11.90
C GLY A 28 -7.21 -7.66 -11.24
N GLY A 29 -6.92 -6.37 -11.49
CA GLY A 29 -7.74 -5.24 -11.07
C GLY A 29 -7.20 -4.42 -9.89
N SER A 30 -5.91 -4.61 -9.51
CA SER A 30 -5.29 -3.74 -8.52
C SER A 30 -5.26 -2.28 -8.99
N ARG A 31 -5.63 -1.35 -8.11
CA ARG A 31 -5.76 0.09 -8.41
C ARG A 31 -4.62 0.94 -7.90
N LEU A 32 -3.77 0.36 -7.07
CA LEU A 32 -2.58 0.99 -6.52
C LEU A 32 -1.57 -0.12 -6.21
N VAL A 33 -0.30 0.15 -6.47
CA VAL A 33 0.81 -0.73 -6.12
C VAL A 33 1.77 0.01 -5.20
N GLN A 34 2.31 -0.65 -4.19
CA GLN A 34 3.42 -0.15 -3.39
C GLN A 34 4.59 -1.10 -3.53
N PHE A 35 5.69 -0.59 -4.05
CA PHE A 35 6.97 -1.30 -3.97
C PHE A 35 7.54 -1.18 -2.57
N ARG A 36 7.69 -2.30 -1.90
CA ARG A 36 8.31 -2.42 -0.58
C ARG A 36 9.28 -3.59 -0.57
N HIS A 37 10.57 -3.30 -0.33
CA HIS A 37 11.60 -4.32 -0.18
C HIS A 37 12.55 -3.96 0.98
N LYS A 38 13.19 -4.97 1.57
CA LYS A 38 14.05 -4.81 2.75
C LYS A 38 15.55 -5.05 2.47
N THR A 39 15.92 -5.25 1.19
CA THR A 39 17.33 -5.43 0.86
C THR A 39 18.15 -4.19 1.19
N THR A 40 19.37 -4.38 1.65
CA THR A 40 20.36 -3.32 1.83
C THR A 40 21.26 -3.15 0.60
N ASP A 41 21.15 -4.04 -0.38
CA ASP A 41 21.82 -3.91 -1.68
C ASP A 41 21.06 -2.87 -2.52
N SER A 42 21.67 -1.72 -2.74
CA SER A 42 21.08 -0.62 -3.49
C SER A 42 20.87 -0.93 -4.97
N GLY A 43 21.75 -1.73 -5.56
CA GLY A 43 21.62 -2.16 -6.96
C GLY A 43 20.41 -3.06 -7.16
N LEU A 44 20.26 -4.07 -6.30
CA LEU A 44 19.09 -4.94 -6.30
C LEU A 44 17.81 -4.16 -6.00
N TYR A 45 17.84 -3.24 -5.02
CA TYR A 45 16.67 -2.42 -4.70
C TYR A 45 16.18 -1.63 -5.90
N LEU A 46 17.09 -0.96 -6.62
CA LEU A 46 16.76 -0.18 -7.82
C LEU A 46 16.22 -1.08 -8.94
N ALA A 47 16.85 -2.21 -9.22
CA ALA A 47 16.39 -3.14 -10.25
C ALA A 47 14.97 -3.68 -9.96
N LEU A 48 14.68 -4.01 -8.71
CA LEU A 48 13.34 -4.45 -8.29
C LEU A 48 12.31 -3.31 -8.38
N ALA A 49 12.67 -2.09 -7.97
CA ALA A 49 11.80 -0.93 -8.04
C ALA A 49 11.46 -0.57 -9.50
N GLU A 50 12.44 -0.58 -10.39
CA GLU A 50 12.25 -0.34 -11.82
C GLU A 50 11.33 -1.39 -12.45
N ALA A 51 11.49 -2.67 -12.13
CA ALA A 51 10.65 -3.75 -12.61
C ALA A 51 9.18 -3.55 -12.20
N VAL A 52 8.92 -3.17 -10.94
CA VAL A 52 7.56 -2.87 -10.46
C VAL A 52 6.96 -1.65 -11.16
N LEU A 53 7.74 -0.57 -11.29
CA LEU A 53 7.30 0.65 -11.97
C LEU A 53 6.99 0.40 -13.45
N GLU A 54 7.77 -0.43 -14.14
CA GLU A 54 7.52 -0.79 -15.53
C GLU A 54 6.20 -1.56 -15.69
N ALA A 55 5.96 -2.58 -14.86
CA ALA A 55 4.71 -3.31 -14.85
C ALA A 55 3.49 -2.40 -14.60
N CYS A 56 3.63 -1.46 -13.65
CA CYS A 56 2.58 -0.50 -13.33
C CYS A 56 2.32 0.48 -14.47
N ARG A 57 3.37 1.05 -15.07
CA ARG A 57 3.25 2.00 -16.20
C ARG A 57 2.58 1.38 -17.42
N ARG A 58 2.93 0.15 -17.75
CA ARG A 58 2.32 -0.60 -18.84
C ARG A 58 0.79 -0.73 -18.68
N ASN A 59 0.34 -0.82 -17.45
CA ASN A 59 -1.08 -1.00 -17.10
C ASN A 59 -1.75 0.29 -16.61
N PHE A 60 -1.10 1.45 -16.71
CA PHE A 60 -1.62 2.75 -16.24
C PHE A 60 -2.06 2.74 -14.77
N THR A 61 -1.37 1.96 -13.93
CA THR A 61 -1.65 1.82 -12.50
C THR A 61 -0.63 2.61 -11.71
N PRO A 62 -1.03 3.49 -10.77
CA PRO A 62 -0.09 4.23 -9.94
C PRO A 62 0.78 3.31 -9.09
N CYS A 63 2.08 3.67 -8.98
CA CYS A 63 3.04 2.97 -8.15
C CYS A 63 3.70 3.90 -7.13
N LEU A 64 3.70 3.49 -5.88
CA LEU A 64 4.35 4.19 -4.76
C LEU A 64 5.61 3.46 -4.33
N ILE A 65 6.61 4.22 -3.94
CA ILE A 65 7.81 3.69 -3.25
C ILE A 65 7.60 3.78 -1.74
N ASN A 66 7.91 2.70 -1.03
CA ASN A 66 7.84 2.68 0.44
C ASN A 66 9.03 3.46 1.04
N ASP A 67 8.78 4.43 1.93
CA ASP A 67 9.69 5.22 2.77
C ASP A 67 10.73 6.09 2.02
N GLN A 68 11.19 5.71 0.85
CA GLN A 68 12.34 6.33 0.19
C GLN A 68 11.94 7.42 -0.84
N VAL A 69 11.73 8.65 -0.36
CA VAL A 69 11.35 9.81 -1.19
C VAL A 69 12.37 10.09 -2.31
N SER A 70 13.67 9.97 -2.02
CA SER A 70 14.73 10.20 -3.01
C SER A 70 14.68 9.20 -4.17
N ILE A 71 14.41 7.94 -3.88
CA ILE A 71 14.25 6.89 -4.89
C ILE A 71 12.98 7.12 -5.71
N ALA A 72 11.86 7.47 -5.06
CA ALA A 72 10.63 7.81 -5.76
C ALA A 72 10.84 8.97 -6.76
N LYS A 73 11.63 9.99 -6.38
CA LYS A 73 11.98 11.10 -7.25
C LYS A 73 12.85 10.68 -8.43
N VAL A 74 13.91 9.92 -8.17
CA VAL A 74 14.85 9.45 -9.22
C VAL A 74 14.14 8.57 -10.24
N LEU A 75 13.29 7.66 -9.78
CA LEU A 75 12.55 6.73 -10.63
C LEU A 75 11.26 7.31 -11.21
N ALA A 76 10.93 8.56 -10.90
CA ALA A 76 9.68 9.21 -11.28
C ALA A 76 8.45 8.34 -10.96
N ALA A 77 8.40 7.80 -9.72
CA ALA A 77 7.24 7.08 -9.20
C ALA A 77 6.08 8.05 -8.95
N ASP A 78 4.85 7.54 -8.90
CA ASP A 78 3.65 8.36 -8.69
C ASP A 78 3.56 8.95 -7.27
N GLY A 79 4.40 8.47 -6.35
CA GLY A 79 4.47 8.98 -4.99
C GLY A 79 5.17 8.04 -4.01
N VAL A 80 4.86 8.23 -2.73
CA VAL A 80 5.44 7.46 -1.63
C VAL A 80 4.40 7.09 -0.58
N HIS A 81 4.66 6.00 0.14
CA HIS A 81 3.99 5.68 1.40
C HIS A 81 5.00 5.78 2.55
N LEU A 82 4.69 6.59 3.57
CA LEU A 82 5.56 6.87 4.72
C LEU A 82 4.96 6.33 6.01
N GLY A 83 5.77 5.63 6.82
CA GLY A 83 5.48 5.33 8.22
C GLY A 83 5.78 6.54 9.12
N GLN A 84 5.51 6.42 10.42
CA GLN A 84 5.65 7.55 11.36
C GLN A 84 7.09 8.04 11.54
N GLY A 85 8.08 7.17 11.32
CA GLY A 85 9.51 7.49 11.44
C GLY A 85 10.21 7.80 10.11
N ASP A 86 9.51 7.80 8.97
CA ASP A 86 10.13 7.77 7.64
C ASP A 86 10.16 9.15 6.94
N GLY A 87 10.03 10.22 7.71
CA GLY A 87 10.13 11.59 7.21
C GLY A 87 8.80 12.34 7.14
N SER A 88 8.89 13.59 6.65
CA SER A 88 7.79 14.54 6.59
C SER A 88 7.01 14.42 5.26
N LEU A 89 5.67 14.47 5.34
CA LEU A 89 4.81 14.58 4.15
C LEU A 89 5.03 15.91 3.42
N LEU A 90 5.32 16.99 4.14
CA LEU A 90 5.60 18.30 3.56
C LEU A 90 6.88 18.28 2.71
N ASP A 91 7.95 17.67 3.23
CA ASP A 91 9.20 17.51 2.49
C ASP A 91 9.04 16.59 1.28
N ALA A 92 8.28 15.50 1.44
CA ALA A 92 7.94 14.61 0.33
C ALA A 92 7.14 15.35 -0.76
N ARG A 93 6.16 16.18 -0.38
CA ARG A 93 5.38 17.02 -1.29
C ARG A 93 6.27 18.02 -2.03
N GLN A 94 7.18 18.69 -1.32
CA GLN A 94 8.13 19.62 -1.92
C GLN A 94 9.07 18.91 -2.91
N SER A 95 9.51 17.70 -2.58
CA SER A 95 10.44 16.93 -3.41
C SER A 95 9.81 16.34 -4.66
N LEU A 96 8.58 15.79 -4.54
CA LEU A 96 7.90 15.02 -5.58
C LEU A 96 6.88 15.85 -6.39
N GLY A 97 6.54 17.03 -5.92
CA GLY A 97 5.60 17.93 -6.59
C GLY A 97 4.14 17.81 -6.13
N PRO A 98 3.27 18.70 -6.62
CA PRO A 98 1.90 18.87 -6.11
C PRO A 98 0.98 17.70 -6.40
N HIS A 99 1.26 16.89 -7.41
CA HIS A 99 0.41 15.79 -7.86
C HIS A 99 0.81 14.42 -7.30
N ALA A 100 1.93 14.33 -6.56
CA ALA A 100 2.40 13.09 -6.00
C ALA A 100 1.37 12.48 -5.02
N VAL A 101 1.19 11.18 -5.06
CA VAL A 101 0.35 10.44 -4.12
C VAL A 101 1.15 10.19 -2.85
N LEU A 102 0.72 10.77 -1.74
CA LEU A 102 1.39 10.64 -0.44
C LEU A 102 0.53 9.85 0.53
N GLY A 103 0.95 8.65 0.86
CA GLY A 103 0.29 7.82 1.87
C GLY A 103 0.94 7.97 3.25
N ARG A 104 0.14 7.89 4.31
CA ARG A 104 0.64 7.91 5.68
C ARG A 104 0.09 6.74 6.50
N THR A 105 0.98 6.00 7.17
CA THR A 105 0.57 5.03 8.18
C THR A 105 0.11 5.76 9.44
N CYS A 106 -1.14 5.54 9.86
CA CYS A 106 -1.70 6.14 11.07
C CYS A 106 -1.93 5.09 12.18
N HIS A 107 -1.60 3.82 11.94
CA HIS A 107 -1.88 2.71 12.86
C HIS A 107 -3.38 2.68 13.26
N GLY A 108 -3.71 3.00 14.50
CA GLY A 108 -5.07 3.18 15.01
C GLY A 108 -5.20 4.50 15.76
N SER A 109 -4.37 5.50 15.45
CA SER A 109 -4.32 6.78 16.14
C SER A 109 -5.09 7.86 15.38
N GLN A 110 -6.04 8.48 16.05
CA GLN A 110 -6.75 9.66 15.56
C GLN A 110 -5.79 10.83 15.39
N GLU A 111 -4.87 11.05 16.34
CA GLU A 111 -3.88 12.12 16.29
C GLU A 111 -3.00 12.02 15.04
N PHE A 112 -2.50 10.81 14.71
CA PHE A 112 -1.71 10.60 13.49
C PHE A 112 -2.54 10.80 12.23
N MET A 113 -3.81 10.45 12.25
CA MET A 113 -4.74 10.71 11.15
C MET A 113 -4.94 12.22 10.93
N GLU A 114 -5.25 12.96 11.98
CA GLU A 114 -5.47 14.42 11.92
C GLU A 114 -4.21 15.13 11.42
N GLN A 115 -3.03 14.75 11.93
CA GLN A 115 -1.76 15.29 11.47
C GLN A 115 -1.49 14.95 10.00
N ALA A 116 -1.75 13.71 9.56
CA ALA A 116 -1.57 13.32 8.17
C ALA A 116 -2.47 14.14 7.22
N VAL A 117 -3.72 14.37 7.61
CA VAL A 117 -4.65 15.23 6.85
C VAL A 117 -4.12 16.66 6.77
N ALA A 118 -3.69 17.24 7.89
CA ALA A 118 -3.14 18.59 7.96
C ALA A 118 -1.88 18.75 7.10
N ASP A 119 -1.02 17.73 7.05
CA ASP A 119 0.22 17.70 6.28
C ASP A 119 0.00 17.35 4.77
N GLY A 120 -1.24 17.20 4.35
CA GLY A 120 -1.60 17.00 2.93
C GLY A 120 -1.39 15.58 2.42
N ALA A 121 -1.59 14.56 3.27
CA ALA A 121 -1.67 13.17 2.81
C ALA A 121 -2.77 12.98 1.75
N SER A 122 -2.54 12.09 0.81
CA SER A 122 -3.53 11.66 -0.17
C SER A 122 -4.46 10.57 0.39
N TYR A 123 -3.98 9.82 1.37
CA TYR A 123 -4.75 8.83 2.12
C TYR A 123 -4.10 8.49 3.47
N CYS A 124 -4.92 8.03 4.42
CA CYS A 124 -4.49 7.47 5.71
C CYS A 124 -4.61 5.95 5.70
N ALA A 125 -3.55 5.25 6.14
CA ALA A 125 -3.56 3.79 6.27
C ALA A 125 -3.68 3.38 7.74
N PHE A 126 -4.66 2.51 8.02
CA PHE A 126 -4.98 2.00 9.35
C PHE A 126 -4.72 0.50 9.44
N GLY A 127 -4.11 0.07 10.51
CA GLY A 127 -3.79 -1.32 10.78
C GLY A 127 -2.61 -1.44 11.73
N ARG A 128 -2.25 -2.65 12.09
CA ARG A 128 -2.73 -3.92 11.49
C ARG A 128 -4.09 -4.34 12.09
N LEU A 129 -4.95 -4.93 11.25
CA LEU A 129 -6.28 -5.38 11.67
C LEU A 129 -6.25 -6.82 12.21
N PHE A 130 -5.53 -7.70 11.54
CA PHE A 130 -5.43 -9.11 11.89
C PHE A 130 -3.96 -9.51 12.04
N ASP A 131 -3.73 -10.58 12.77
CA ASP A 131 -2.40 -11.17 12.88
C ASP A 131 -1.90 -11.63 11.51
N SER A 132 -0.63 -11.41 11.26
CA SER A 132 0.06 -11.92 10.08
C SER A 132 1.30 -12.68 10.55
N ASP A 133 1.72 -13.68 9.79
CA ASP A 133 2.89 -14.51 10.07
C ASP A 133 4.18 -13.72 10.34
N THR A 134 4.18 -12.43 9.97
CA THR A 134 5.35 -11.55 10.07
C THR A 134 5.45 -10.74 11.37
N LYS A 135 4.40 -10.63 12.19
CA LYS A 135 4.41 -9.89 13.49
C LYS A 135 3.31 -10.38 14.47
N PRO A 136 3.55 -11.41 15.28
CA PRO A 136 2.51 -12.02 16.12
C PRO A 136 2.05 -11.24 17.36
N GLN A 137 2.71 -10.18 17.82
CA GLN A 137 2.58 -9.68 19.21
C GLN A 137 2.00 -8.27 19.40
N ALA A 138 1.37 -7.63 18.43
CA ALA A 138 0.73 -6.34 18.67
C ALA A 138 -0.80 -6.49 18.62
N SER A 139 -1.51 -5.93 19.59
CA SER A 139 -2.97 -5.83 19.58
C SER A 139 -3.44 -5.19 18.28
N GLY A 140 -4.19 -5.93 17.48
CA GLY A 140 -4.74 -5.43 16.22
C GLY A 140 -5.80 -4.35 16.45
N LEU A 141 -5.98 -3.47 15.48
CA LEU A 141 -7.07 -2.50 15.45
C LEU A 141 -8.39 -3.26 15.21
N SER A 142 -9.39 -3.08 16.10
CA SER A 142 -10.70 -3.70 15.91
C SER A 142 -11.47 -3.04 14.76
N LEU A 143 -12.44 -3.76 14.17
CA LEU A 143 -13.28 -3.21 13.11
C LEU A 143 -14.15 -2.03 13.61
N HIS A 144 -14.52 -2.02 14.89
CA HIS A 144 -15.26 -0.90 15.50
C HIS A 144 -14.39 0.36 15.54
N GLN A 145 -13.19 0.26 16.05
CA GLN A 145 -12.22 1.38 16.06
C GLN A 145 -11.89 1.85 14.65
N LEU A 146 -11.72 0.91 13.70
CA LEU A 146 -11.50 1.27 12.28
C LEU A 146 -12.67 2.09 11.74
N LYS A 147 -13.91 1.66 11.99
CA LYS A 147 -15.11 2.36 11.54
C LYS A 147 -15.21 3.79 12.11
N ASP A 148 -14.85 3.96 13.38
CA ASP A 148 -14.84 5.27 14.03
C ASP A 148 -13.80 6.20 13.38
N LEU A 149 -12.59 5.71 13.14
CA LEU A 149 -11.52 6.46 12.45
C LEU A 149 -11.92 6.81 11.02
N VAL A 150 -12.48 5.86 10.28
CA VAL A 150 -12.93 6.07 8.89
C VAL A 150 -14.00 7.16 8.83
N SER A 151 -14.96 7.16 9.77
CA SER A 151 -16.05 8.15 9.81
C SER A 151 -15.56 9.58 10.07
N GLN A 152 -14.40 9.74 10.69
CA GLN A 152 -13.79 11.02 11.05
C GLN A 152 -12.73 11.50 10.04
N CYS A 153 -12.27 10.61 9.15
CA CYS A 153 -11.21 10.93 8.22
C CYS A 153 -11.74 11.68 6.99
N ALA A 154 -11.21 12.86 6.73
CA ALA A 154 -11.64 13.71 5.62
C ALA A 154 -11.09 13.28 4.24
N ILE A 155 -10.13 12.34 4.22
CA ILE A 155 -9.48 11.85 3.01
C ILE A 155 -9.67 10.32 2.87
N PRO A 156 -9.40 9.72 1.70
CA PRO A 156 -9.49 8.28 1.52
C PRO A 156 -8.73 7.49 2.58
N THR A 157 -9.31 6.39 3.02
CA THR A 157 -8.75 5.51 4.05
C THR A 157 -8.40 4.15 3.48
N VAL A 158 -7.32 3.58 3.97
CA VAL A 158 -6.80 2.27 3.57
C VAL A 158 -6.72 1.37 4.79
N ALA A 159 -7.29 0.19 4.73
CA ALA A 159 -7.10 -0.86 5.73
C ALA A 159 -5.94 -1.78 5.33
N ILE A 160 -5.10 -2.17 6.30
CA ILE A 160 -3.95 -3.07 6.08
C ILE A 160 -3.77 -4.04 7.24
N GLY A 161 -3.23 -5.23 6.94
CA GLY A 161 -2.78 -6.24 7.91
C GLY A 161 -3.70 -7.45 7.98
N GLY A 162 -3.20 -8.60 7.52
CA GLY A 162 -3.89 -9.88 7.55
C GLY A 162 -5.18 -9.96 6.73
N ILE A 163 -5.31 -9.11 5.71
CA ILE A 163 -6.51 -9.05 4.86
C ILE A 163 -6.48 -10.19 3.85
N THR A 164 -7.59 -10.91 3.77
CA THR A 164 -7.84 -12.03 2.86
C THR A 164 -9.20 -11.88 2.20
N LEU A 165 -9.52 -12.78 1.27
CA LEU A 165 -10.85 -12.82 0.65
C LEU A 165 -11.96 -13.06 1.69
N ASP A 166 -11.68 -13.88 2.72
CA ASP A 166 -12.67 -14.28 3.72
C ASP A 166 -13.06 -13.12 4.67
N ASN A 167 -12.12 -12.20 4.94
CA ASN A 167 -12.35 -11.08 5.86
C ASN A 167 -12.49 -9.71 5.15
N GLY A 168 -12.20 -9.63 3.85
CA GLY A 168 -12.20 -8.36 3.11
C GLY A 168 -13.55 -7.65 3.13
N ARG A 169 -14.66 -8.40 3.01
CA ARG A 169 -16.00 -7.82 2.97
C ARG A 169 -16.37 -7.09 4.26
N GLN A 170 -16.14 -7.71 5.41
CA GLN A 170 -16.44 -7.09 6.71
C GLN A 170 -15.57 -5.85 6.99
N ILE A 171 -14.36 -5.77 6.39
CA ILE A 171 -13.52 -4.58 6.49
C ILE A 171 -14.10 -3.45 5.62
N LEU A 172 -14.56 -3.76 4.40
CA LEU A 172 -15.21 -2.78 3.52
C LEU A 172 -16.49 -2.21 4.12
N ASP A 173 -17.23 -2.99 4.92
CA ASP A 173 -18.41 -2.56 5.63
C ASP A 173 -18.12 -1.48 6.70
N THR A 174 -16.85 -1.27 7.06
CA THR A 174 -16.44 -0.12 7.90
C THR A 174 -16.38 1.20 7.13
N GLY A 175 -16.46 1.16 5.79
CA GLY A 175 -16.42 2.34 4.94
C GLY A 175 -15.02 2.69 4.40
N VAL A 176 -13.98 1.85 4.62
CA VAL A 176 -12.66 2.10 4.04
C VAL A 176 -12.72 2.13 2.51
N ALA A 177 -11.91 3.00 1.92
CA ALA A 177 -11.86 3.15 0.48
C ALA A 177 -11.03 2.05 -0.22
N MET A 178 -9.99 1.54 0.43
CA MET A 178 -9.08 0.57 -0.16
C MET A 178 -8.70 -0.53 0.85
N LEU A 179 -8.42 -1.73 0.32
CA LEU A 179 -7.80 -2.85 1.05
C LEU A 179 -6.35 -3.00 0.57
N ALA A 180 -5.38 -2.84 1.48
CA ALA A 180 -3.98 -3.09 1.19
C ALA A 180 -3.60 -4.52 1.56
N VAL A 181 -3.15 -5.29 0.58
CA VAL A 181 -2.79 -6.70 0.73
C VAL A 181 -1.39 -6.97 0.18
N SER A 182 -0.71 -7.96 0.74
CA SER A 182 0.55 -8.48 0.20
C SER A 182 0.44 -9.99 0.02
N GLY A 183 0.59 -10.78 1.07
CA GLY A 183 0.60 -12.23 1.02
C GLY A 183 -0.66 -12.87 0.41
N ALA A 184 -1.83 -12.26 0.58
CA ALA A 184 -3.07 -12.76 0.00
C ALA A 184 -3.07 -12.76 -1.54
N VAL A 185 -2.21 -11.96 -2.17
CA VAL A 185 -2.00 -11.91 -3.61
C VAL A 185 -0.67 -12.58 -3.98
N PHE A 186 0.46 -12.10 -3.48
CA PHE A 186 1.78 -12.53 -3.96
C PHE A 186 2.20 -13.95 -3.53
N ARG A 187 1.51 -14.56 -2.56
CA ARG A 187 1.73 -15.98 -2.16
C ARG A 187 0.66 -16.91 -2.71
N ALA A 188 -0.29 -16.39 -3.47
CA ALA A 188 -1.29 -17.21 -4.15
C ALA A 188 -0.65 -17.99 -5.31
N LYS A 189 -1.20 -19.16 -5.62
CA LYS A 189 -0.78 -19.95 -6.77
C LYS A 189 -1.04 -19.23 -8.09
N GLU A 190 -2.17 -18.54 -8.18
CA GLU A 190 -2.63 -17.78 -9.34
C GLU A 190 -2.82 -16.32 -8.90
N ILE A 191 -1.80 -15.49 -9.09
CA ILE A 191 -1.74 -14.11 -8.59
C ILE A 191 -2.84 -13.25 -9.20
N GLY A 192 -3.01 -13.30 -10.51
CA GLY A 192 -4.04 -12.54 -11.22
C GLY A 192 -5.46 -12.88 -10.75
N GLU A 193 -5.74 -14.16 -10.53
CA GLU A 193 -7.04 -14.62 -10.02
C GLU A 193 -7.27 -14.17 -8.56
N ALA A 194 -6.24 -14.23 -7.71
CA ALA A 194 -6.34 -13.75 -6.33
C ALA A 194 -6.63 -12.25 -6.29
N ALA A 195 -5.95 -11.46 -7.12
CA ALA A 195 -6.17 -10.03 -7.24
C ALA A 195 -7.59 -9.74 -7.79
N ARG A 196 -8.04 -10.46 -8.81
CA ARG A 196 -9.38 -10.31 -9.39
C ARG A 196 -10.48 -10.54 -8.35
N ARG A 197 -10.42 -11.66 -7.61
CA ARG A 197 -11.41 -11.98 -6.57
C ARG A 197 -11.45 -10.93 -5.44
N LEU A 198 -10.29 -10.42 -5.02
CA LEU A 198 -10.22 -9.34 -4.03
C LEU A 198 -10.75 -8.02 -4.60
N SER A 199 -10.51 -7.74 -5.89
CA SER A 199 -11.03 -6.53 -6.55
C SER A 199 -12.55 -6.56 -6.72
N GLU A 200 -13.16 -7.73 -6.89
CA GLU A 200 -14.62 -7.92 -7.00
C GLU A 200 -15.37 -7.68 -5.67
N LEU A 201 -14.67 -7.51 -4.56
CA LEU A 201 -15.30 -7.13 -3.29
C LEU A 201 -15.81 -5.68 -3.27
N PHE A 202 -15.32 -4.79 -4.15
CA PHE A 202 -15.62 -3.35 -4.21
C PHE A 202 -16.81 -3.03 -5.11
#